data_186a24b777c915d9d112fac7a8221816
#
_entry.id   186a24b777c915d9d112fac7a8221816
#
_cell.length_a   1.000
_cell.length_b   1.000
_cell.length_c   1.000
_cell.angle_alpha   90.00
_cell.angle_beta   90.00
_cell.angle_gamma   90.00
#
_symmetry.space_group_name_H-M   'P 1'
#
loop_
_entity.id
_entity.type
_entity.pdbx_description
1 polymer ?
#
loop_
_entity_poly.entity_id
_entity_poly.type
_entity_poly.pdbx_seq_one_letter_code
_entity_poly.pdbx_strand_id
1 'polypeptide(L)'
;MLPPVVIQIAAFAYAILSRLAYVLFVGITLNREKREASEFRRFRRVASIVMNNDAAAFILLCVLTRNTLALPVSTTVSVITGAALVLVGLGTKLWAARALGSDAYFWHNFFDPANARGPVATGPYRYVSNPMYTIGYLQTYGLALITRSLPGMIAAGFAHAAIITFYRIVEKPHFEQLHR
;
A
#
# COMPACT_ATOMS: atom_id res chain seq x y z
N MET A 1 -31.75 -0.38 12.48
CA MET A 1 -30.67 -0.30 11.46
C MET A 1 -29.96 1.04 11.58
N LEU A 2 -28.62 1.08 11.51
CA LEU A 2 -27.88 2.34 11.51
C LEU A 2 -28.17 3.13 10.21
N PRO A 3 -28.25 4.47 10.28
CA PRO A 3 -28.39 5.30 9.09
C PRO A 3 -27.24 5.07 8.10
N PRO A 4 -27.49 5.08 6.78
CA PRO A 4 -26.45 4.85 5.77
C PRO A 4 -25.22 5.77 5.92
N VAL A 5 -25.42 7.01 6.29
CA VAL A 5 -24.35 7.99 6.54
C VAL A 5 -23.43 7.56 7.68
N VAL A 6 -23.97 7.02 8.76
CA VAL A 6 -23.17 6.52 9.90
C VAL A 6 -22.29 5.35 9.47
N ILE A 7 -22.82 4.44 8.65
CA ILE A 7 -22.06 3.31 8.10
C ILE A 7 -20.91 3.81 7.20
N GLN A 8 -21.16 4.81 6.37
CA GLN A 8 -20.14 5.39 5.49
C GLN A 8 -19.04 6.09 6.27
N ILE A 9 -19.38 6.87 7.30
CA ILE A 9 -18.41 7.54 8.19
C ILE A 9 -17.57 6.48 8.93
N ALA A 10 -18.21 5.44 9.48
CA ALA A 10 -17.51 4.35 10.16
C ALA A 10 -16.55 3.61 9.22
N ALA A 11 -16.97 3.32 7.99
CA ALA A 11 -16.12 2.68 6.98
C ALA A 11 -14.93 3.57 6.59
N PHE A 12 -15.13 4.88 6.46
CA PHE A 12 -14.04 5.83 6.18
C PHE A 12 -13.04 5.88 7.34
N ALA A 13 -13.53 6.05 8.57
CA ALA A 13 -12.68 6.04 9.76
C ALA A 13 -11.91 4.72 9.88
N TYR A 14 -12.56 3.58 9.66
CA TYR A 14 -11.92 2.26 9.68
C TYR A 14 -10.81 2.15 8.63
N ALA A 15 -11.02 2.60 7.40
CA ALA A 15 -10.00 2.56 6.35
C ALA A 15 -8.79 3.44 6.69
N ILE A 16 -9.01 4.65 7.22
CA ILE A 16 -7.92 5.55 7.65
C ILE A 16 -7.15 4.95 8.82
N LEU A 17 -7.85 4.46 9.87
CA LEU A 17 -7.22 3.86 11.04
C LEU A 17 -6.47 2.58 10.69
N SER A 18 -7.00 1.75 9.80
CA SER A 18 -6.35 0.55 9.30
C SER A 18 -5.04 0.86 8.57
N ARG A 19 -5.03 1.90 7.73
CA ARG A 19 -3.81 2.40 7.08
C ARG A 19 -2.79 2.91 8.09
N LEU A 20 -3.22 3.71 9.06
CA LEU A 20 -2.33 4.20 10.12
C LEU A 20 -1.76 3.03 10.93
N ALA A 21 -2.59 2.08 11.35
CA ALA A 21 -2.14 0.91 12.10
C ALA A 21 -1.08 0.11 11.32
N TYR A 22 -1.29 -0.10 10.02
CA TYR A 22 -0.31 -0.75 9.15
C TYR A 22 1.01 0.01 9.09
N VAL A 23 0.98 1.29 8.71
CA VAL A 23 2.19 2.09 8.51
C VAL A 23 2.95 2.29 9.82
N LEU A 24 2.23 2.55 10.93
CA LEU A 24 2.84 2.72 12.25
C LEU A 24 3.42 1.40 12.78
N PHE A 25 2.68 0.28 12.69
CA PHE A 25 3.18 -1.02 13.12
C PHE A 25 4.50 -1.37 12.41
N VAL A 26 4.50 -1.29 11.08
CA VAL A 26 5.69 -1.59 10.28
C VAL A 26 6.80 -0.58 10.58
N GLY A 27 6.49 0.72 10.55
CA GLY A 27 7.47 1.78 10.79
C GLY A 27 8.13 1.71 12.16
N ILE A 28 7.36 1.54 13.23
CA ILE A 28 7.90 1.41 14.59
C ILE A 28 8.75 0.14 14.71
N THR A 29 8.28 -0.98 14.13
CA THR A 29 9.04 -2.23 14.21
C THR A 29 10.35 -2.15 13.44
N LEU A 30 10.35 -1.55 12.25
CA LEU A 30 11.54 -1.41 11.41
C LEU A 30 12.51 -0.31 11.91
N ASN A 31 12.08 0.61 12.76
CA ASN A 31 12.92 1.68 13.31
C ASN A 31 13.57 1.34 14.67
N ARG A 32 13.36 0.12 15.20
CA ARG A 32 14.01 -0.33 16.44
C ARG A 32 15.51 -0.51 16.21
N GLU A 33 16.33 -0.17 17.23
CA GLU A 33 17.80 -0.28 17.17
C GLU A 33 18.29 -1.73 17.06
N LYS A 34 17.63 -2.66 17.77
CA LYS A 34 17.98 -4.09 17.77
C LYS A 34 16.85 -4.91 17.18
N ARG A 35 17.15 -5.60 16.08
CA ARG A 35 16.25 -6.56 15.40
C ARG A 35 17.03 -7.85 15.18
N GLU A 36 16.41 -8.97 15.55
CA GLU A 36 17.01 -10.29 15.35
C GLU A 36 16.37 -11.01 14.17
N ALA A 37 17.17 -11.75 13.42
CA ALA A 37 16.68 -12.57 12.31
C ALA A 37 15.59 -13.58 12.77
N SER A 38 15.64 -14.01 14.04
CA SER A 38 14.65 -14.88 14.67
C SER A 38 13.25 -14.27 14.73
N GLU A 39 13.14 -12.94 14.84
CA GLU A 39 11.88 -12.19 14.94
C GLU A 39 11.18 -12.01 13.58
N PHE A 40 11.89 -12.17 12.46
CA PHE A 40 11.36 -11.92 11.11
C PHE A 40 10.09 -12.71 10.81
N ARG A 41 10.02 -14.00 11.18
CA ARG A 41 8.82 -14.83 10.92
C ARG A 41 7.57 -14.30 11.60
N ARG A 42 7.72 -13.83 12.86
CA ARG A 42 6.61 -13.23 13.61
C ARG A 42 6.18 -11.90 13.00
N PHE A 43 7.16 -11.04 12.71
CA PHE A 43 6.92 -9.76 12.04
C PHE A 43 6.18 -9.95 10.71
N ARG A 44 6.70 -10.81 9.81
CA ARG A 44 6.09 -11.10 8.50
C ARG A 44 4.62 -11.54 8.63
N ARG A 45 4.31 -12.40 9.61
CA ARG A 45 2.93 -12.85 9.86
C ARG A 45 2.01 -11.68 10.24
N VAL A 46 2.42 -10.86 11.20
CA VAL A 46 1.62 -9.71 11.65
C VAL A 46 1.54 -8.65 10.56
N ALA A 47 2.64 -8.33 9.89
CA ALA A 47 2.66 -7.40 8.75
C ALA A 47 1.68 -7.84 7.65
N SER A 48 1.67 -9.13 7.29
CA SER A 48 0.73 -9.68 6.33
C SER A 48 -0.73 -9.49 6.77
N ILE A 49 -1.05 -9.73 8.04
CA ILE A 49 -2.41 -9.55 8.56
C ILE A 49 -2.83 -8.08 8.47
N VAL A 50 -2.01 -7.14 8.95
CA VAL A 50 -2.38 -5.71 8.94
C VAL A 50 -2.44 -5.15 7.52
N MET A 51 -1.59 -5.62 6.60
CA MET A 51 -1.64 -5.24 5.18
C MET A 51 -2.92 -5.74 4.50
N ASN A 52 -3.30 -6.99 4.74
CA ASN A 52 -4.53 -7.55 4.16
C ASN A 52 -5.79 -6.89 4.76
N ASN A 53 -5.78 -6.62 6.07
CA ASN A 53 -6.86 -5.89 6.73
C ASN A 53 -7.03 -4.47 6.14
N ASP A 54 -5.93 -3.77 5.91
CA ASP A 54 -5.95 -2.45 5.28
C ASP A 54 -6.52 -2.50 3.84
N ALA A 55 -6.12 -3.49 3.05
CA ALA A 55 -6.67 -3.68 1.72
C ALA A 55 -8.19 -3.97 1.77
N ALA A 56 -8.63 -4.85 2.68
CA ALA A 56 -10.04 -5.18 2.87
C ALA A 56 -10.86 -3.96 3.33
N ALA A 57 -10.34 -3.17 4.27
CA ALA A 57 -10.97 -1.95 4.77
C ALA A 57 -11.14 -0.92 3.63
N PHE A 58 -10.15 -0.75 2.77
CA PHE A 58 -10.23 0.14 1.62
C PHE A 58 -11.26 -0.33 0.58
N ILE A 59 -11.29 -1.63 0.26
CA ILE A 59 -12.29 -2.20 -0.66
C ILE A 59 -13.70 -2.00 -0.09
N LEU A 60 -13.90 -2.31 1.19
CA LEU A 60 -15.17 -2.13 1.87
C LEU A 60 -15.64 -0.68 1.82
N LEU A 61 -14.75 0.28 2.11
CA LEU A 61 -15.04 1.71 1.98
C LEU A 61 -15.54 2.05 0.57
N CYS A 62 -14.78 1.66 -0.46
CA CYS A 62 -15.14 1.95 -1.86
C CYS A 62 -16.52 1.40 -2.24
N VAL A 63 -16.85 0.19 -1.77
CA VAL A 63 -18.15 -0.45 -2.03
C VAL A 63 -19.30 0.25 -1.29
N LEU A 64 -19.12 0.56 0.00
CA LEU A 64 -20.15 1.19 0.82
C LEU A 64 -20.41 2.67 0.46
N THR A 65 -19.43 3.32 -0.16
CA THR A 65 -19.54 4.72 -0.59
C THR A 65 -19.60 4.89 -2.11
N ARG A 66 -20.02 3.83 -2.81
CA ARG A 66 -20.16 3.86 -4.28
C ARG A 66 -21.10 4.98 -4.73
N ASN A 67 -20.82 5.54 -5.91
CA ASN A 67 -21.59 6.60 -6.56
C ASN A 67 -21.66 7.93 -5.79
N THR A 68 -20.76 8.18 -4.84
CA THR A 68 -20.65 9.46 -4.13
C THR A 68 -19.72 10.45 -4.83
N LEU A 69 -18.91 9.99 -5.79
CA LEU A 69 -18.02 10.84 -6.59
C LEU A 69 -18.74 11.32 -7.85
N ALA A 70 -19.11 12.58 -7.87
CA ALA A 70 -19.66 13.23 -9.08
C ALA A 70 -18.51 13.56 -10.05
N LEU A 71 -18.54 12.97 -11.23
CA LEU A 71 -17.56 13.22 -12.29
C LEU A 71 -18.30 13.69 -13.55
N PRO A 72 -17.73 14.65 -14.34
CA PRO A 72 -18.30 15.12 -15.59
C PRO A 72 -18.07 14.14 -16.76
N VAL A 73 -18.02 12.83 -16.46
CA VAL A 73 -17.83 11.74 -17.43
C VAL A 73 -18.85 10.63 -17.19
N SER A 74 -19.13 9.86 -18.25
CA SER A 74 -20.03 8.72 -18.12
C SER A 74 -19.48 7.65 -17.17
N THR A 75 -20.38 6.87 -16.57
CA THR A 75 -20.00 5.74 -15.73
C THR A 75 -19.10 4.75 -16.47
N THR A 76 -19.39 4.51 -17.75
CA THR A 76 -18.57 3.61 -18.59
C THR A 76 -17.13 4.10 -18.71
N VAL A 77 -16.90 5.39 -18.97
CA VAL A 77 -15.56 5.98 -19.04
C VAL A 77 -14.85 5.86 -17.70
N SER A 78 -15.54 6.16 -16.60
CA SER A 78 -14.97 6.03 -15.25
C SER A 78 -14.54 4.59 -14.94
N VAL A 79 -15.38 3.60 -15.27
CA VAL A 79 -15.09 2.17 -15.04
C VAL A 79 -13.93 1.68 -15.91
N ILE A 80 -13.91 2.03 -17.20
CA ILE A 80 -12.83 1.62 -18.11
C ILE A 80 -11.49 2.22 -17.65
N THR A 81 -11.47 3.52 -17.35
CA THR A 81 -10.26 4.21 -16.85
C THR A 81 -9.81 3.60 -15.53
N GLY A 82 -10.74 3.38 -14.59
CA GLY A 82 -10.44 2.76 -13.31
C GLY A 82 -9.89 1.34 -13.46
N ALA A 83 -10.48 0.53 -14.36
CA ALA A 83 -10.00 -0.82 -14.64
C ALA A 83 -8.58 -0.81 -15.23
N ALA A 84 -8.28 0.09 -16.15
CA ALA A 84 -6.94 0.26 -16.70
C ALA A 84 -5.92 0.61 -15.60
N LEU A 85 -6.26 1.55 -14.69
CA LEU A 85 -5.40 1.90 -13.55
C LEU A 85 -5.19 0.73 -12.58
N VAL A 86 -6.24 -0.07 -12.31
CA VAL A 86 -6.12 -1.28 -11.49
C VAL A 86 -5.18 -2.30 -12.15
N LEU A 87 -5.35 -2.56 -13.43
CA LEU A 87 -4.51 -3.53 -14.15
C LEU A 87 -3.04 -3.08 -14.18
N VAL A 88 -2.77 -1.82 -14.49
CA VAL A 88 -1.41 -1.27 -14.52
C VAL A 88 -0.79 -1.29 -13.12
N GLY A 89 -1.52 -0.80 -12.11
CA GLY A 89 -1.01 -0.73 -10.73
C GLY A 89 -0.77 -2.10 -10.13
N LEU A 90 -1.74 -3.01 -10.23
CA LEU A 90 -1.62 -4.37 -9.71
C LEU A 90 -0.56 -5.17 -10.48
N GLY A 91 -0.54 -5.07 -11.81
CA GLY A 91 0.48 -5.70 -12.66
C GLY A 91 1.89 -5.25 -12.27
N THR A 92 2.09 -3.95 -12.05
CA THR A 92 3.37 -3.40 -11.59
C THR A 92 3.75 -3.92 -10.20
N LYS A 93 2.79 -3.97 -9.25
CA LYS A 93 3.06 -4.54 -7.91
C LYS A 93 3.46 -6.00 -7.96
N LEU A 94 2.74 -6.81 -8.71
CA LEU A 94 3.05 -8.24 -8.86
C LEU A 94 4.41 -8.46 -9.52
N TRP A 95 4.73 -7.68 -10.55
CA TRP A 95 6.03 -7.73 -11.19
C TRP A 95 7.17 -7.30 -10.25
N ALA A 96 6.97 -6.21 -9.52
CA ALA A 96 7.92 -5.72 -8.51
C ALA A 96 8.11 -6.74 -7.37
N ALA A 97 7.03 -7.31 -6.84
CA ALA A 97 7.10 -8.31 -5.79
C ALA A 97 7.84 -9.59 -6.23
N ARG A 98 7.65 -10.02 -7.48
CA ARG A 98 8.41 -11.15 -8.05
C ARG A 98 9.90 -10.84 -8.22
N ALA A 99 10.24 -9.62 -8.63
CA ALA A 99 11.63 -9.20 -8.78
C ALA A 99 12.36 -9.09 -7.43
N LEU A 100 11.67 -8.64 -6.38
CA LEU A 100 12.20 -8.56 -5.01
C LEU A 100 12.37 -9.94 -4.36
N GLY A 101 11.42 -10.84 -4.59
CA GLY A 101 11.25 -12.08 -3.84
C GLY A 101 10.48 -11.88 -2.53
N SER A 102 9.97 -12.99 -1.97
CA SER A 102 9.02 -12.97 -0.86
C SER A 102 9.56 -12.32 0.42
N ASP A 103 10.81 -12.55 0.74
CA ASP A 103 11.40 -12.10 2.01
C ASP A 103 11.76 -10.61 1.95
N ALA A 104 12.36 -10.15 0.83
CA ALA A 104 12.64 -8.73 0.63
C ALA A 104 11.35 -7.89 0.51
N TYR A 105 10.26 -8.45 -0.02
CA TYR A 105 8.94 -7.82 -0.02
C TYR A 105 8.45 -7.49 1.40
N PHE A 106 8.82 -8.31 2.41
CA PHE A 106 8.50 -8.11 3.82
C PHE A 106 9.67 -7.51 4.61
N TRP A 107 10.56 -6.73 3.97
CA TRP A 107 11.65 -6.00 4.64
C TRP A 107 12.66 -6.89 5.40
N HIS A 108 12.95 -8.09 4.91
CA HIS A 108 13.91 -9.02 5.55
C HIS A 108 15.27 -8.36 5.79
N ASN A 109 15.72 -7.49 4.89
CA ASN A 109 16.99 -6.78 5.00
C ASN A 109 17.13 -5.94 6.28
N PHE A 110 16.02 -5.60 6.94
CA PHE A 110 16.04 -4.92 8.24
C PHE A 110 16.34 -5.85 9.42
N PHE A 111 16.09 -7.15 9.27
CA PHE A 111 16.29 -8.17 10.30
C PHE A 111 17.62 -8.92 10.15
N ASP A 112 18.15 -8.97 8.94
CA ASP A 112 19.41 -9.62 8.61
C ASP A 112 20.24 -8.75 7.64
N PRO A 113 20.83 -7.64 8.15
CA PRO A 113 21.63 -6.73 7.33
C PRO A 113 22.90 -7.39 6.74
N ALA A 114 23.47 -8.38 7.47
CA ALA A 114 24.70 -9.07 7.03
C ALA A 114 24.48 -9.89 5.76
N ASN A 115 23.28 -10.42 5.56
CA ASN A 115 22.87 -11.18 4.36
C ASN A 115 21.92 -10.37 3.46
N ALA A 116 21.89 -9.04 3.62
CA ALA A 116 21.06 -8.17 2.83
C ALA A 116 21.45 -8.25 1.35
N ARG A 117 20.48 -8.51 0.50
CA ARG A 117 20.68 -8.41 -0.95
C ARG A 117 20.87 -6.96 -1.35
N GLY A 118 21.80 -6.71 -2.26
CA GLY A 118 21.97 -5.39 -2.86
C GLY A 118 20.71 -4.88 -3.58
N PRO A 119 20.72 -3.62 -4.06
CA PRO A 119 19.57 -3.03 -4.74
C PRO A 119 19.12 -3.89 -5.90
N VAL A 120 17.81 -4.13 -5.98
CA VAL A 120 17.23 -4.86 -7.11
C VAL A 120 17.20 -3.93 -8.32
N ALA A 121 17.98 -4.27 -9.36
CA ALA A 121 18.03 -3.54 -10.64
C ALA A 121 17.30 -4.29 -11.78
N THR A 122 16.43 -5.25 -11.43
CA THR A 122 15.69 -6.07 -12.40
C THR A 122 14.19 -5.77 -12.37
N GLY A 123 13.47 -6.26 -13.36
CA GLY A 123 12.03 -6.03 -13.44
C GLY A 123 11.68 -4.53 -13.55
N PRO A 124 10.64 -4.06 -12.88
CA PRO A 124 10.23 -2.65 -12.94
C PRO A 124 11.21 -1.71 -12.22
N TYR A 125 12.07 -2.22 -11.33
CA TYR A 125 13.12 -1.44 -10.64
C TYR A 125 14.20 -0.92 -11.60
N ARG A 126 14.29 -1.49 -12.80
CA ARG A 126 15.17 -0.98 -13.87
C ARG A 126 14.73 0.39 -14.37
N TYR A 127 13.43 0.70 -14.29
CA TYR A 127 12.84 1.90 -14.89
C TYR A 127 12.41 2.92 -13.82
N VAL A 128 12.03 2.46 -12.64
CA VAL A 128 11.49 3.30 -11.55
C VAL A 128 12.09 2.84 -10.23
N SER A 129 12.62 3.76 -9.45
CA SER A 129 13.28 3.46 -8.16
C SER A 129 12.34 2.81 -7.13
N ASN A 130 11.05 3.13 -7.15
CA ASN A 130 10.07 2.55 -6.24
C ASN A 130 8.74 2.27 -6.95
N PRO A 131 8.69 1.24 -7.82
CA PRO A 131 7.51 0.96 -8.64
C PRO A 131 6.28 0.58 -7.82
N MET A 132 6.44 -0.05 -6.65
CA MET A 132 5.32 -0.47 -5.80
C MET A 132 4.59 0.72 -5.15
N TYR A 133 5.33 1.77 -4.77
CA TYR A 133 4.77 2.93 -4.08
C TYR A 133 4.42 4.08 -5.03
N THR A 134 4.80 3.99 -6.29
CA THR A 134 4.44 4.94 -7.35
C THR A 134 3.38 4.36 -8.27
N ILE A 135 3.76 3.71 -9.36
CA ILE A 135 2.85 3.13 -10.35
C ILE A 135 1.90 2.10 -9.70
N GLY A 136 2.42 1.29 -8.77
CA GLY A 136 1.62 0.31 -8.05
C GLY A 136 0.42 0.90 -7.29
N TYR A 137 0.48 2.19 -6.88
CA TYR A 137 -0.64 2.84 -6.19
C TYR A 137 -1.79 3.24 -7.13
N LEU A 138 -1.61 3.23 -8.44
CA LEU A 138 -2.69 3.47 -9.40
C LEU A 138 -3.88 2.53 -9.19
N GLN A 139 -3.64 1.32 -8.68
CA GLN A 139 -4.72 0.37 -8.35
C GLN A 139 -5.73 0.90 -7.33
N THR A 140 -5.30 1.69 -6.33
CA THR A 140 -6.20 2.24 -5.31
C THR A 140 -7.07 3.35 -5.90
N TYR A 141 -6.48 4.23 -6.70
CA TYR A 141 -7.23 5.26 -7.43
C TYR A 141 -8.17 4.62 -8.46
N GLY A 142 -7.71 3.58 -9.15
CA GLY A 142 -8.53 2.82 -10.10
C GLY A 142 -9.77 2.22 -9.45
N LEU A 143 -9.64 1.59 -8.27
CA LEU A 143 -10.78 1.04 -7.54
C LEU A 143 -11.77 2.12 -7.09
N ALA A 144 -11.27 3.26 -6.60
CA ALA A 144 -12.10 4.40 -6.23
C ALA A 144 -12.85 4.98 -7.45
N LEU A 145 -12.24 4.97 -8.65
CA LEU A 145 -12.89 5.37 -9.89
C LEU A 145 -13.94 4.35 -10.37
N ILE A 146 -13.65 3.05 -10.31
CA ILE A 146 -14.62 2.00 -10.68
C ILE A 146 -15.87 2.12 -9.84
N THR A 147 -15.72 2.33 -8.54
CA THR A 147 -16.83 2.47 -7.61
C THR A 147 -17.42 3.87 -7.57
N ARG A 148 -16.75 4.85 -8.21
CA ARG A 148 -17.09 6.28 -8.13
C ARG A 148 -17.25 6.74 -6.68
N SER A 149 -16.29 6.35 -5.83
CA SER A 149 -16.28 6.64 -4.40
C SER A 149 -15.43 7.88 -4.09
N LEU A 150 -16.05 8.97 -3.63
CA LEU A 150 -15.33 10.15 -3.14
C LEU A 150 -14.52 9.85 -1.88
N PRO A 151 -15.09 9.23 -0.82
CA PRO A 151 -14.29 8.82 0.34
C PRO A 151 -13.17 7.84 -0.03
N GLY A 152 -13.39 6.93 -0.98
CA GLY A 152 -12.36 6.05 -1.52
C GLY A 152 -11.22 6.82 -2.18
N MET A 153 -11.52 7.86 -2.97
CA MET A 153 -10.50 8.70 -3.60
C MET A 153 -9.65 9.46 -2.56
N ILE A 154 -10.29 10.02 -1.54
CA ILE A 154 -9.60 10.70 -0.43
C ILE A 154 -8.72 9.72 0.34
N ALA A 155 -9.25 8.53 0.67
CA ALA A 155 -8.49 7.48 1.36
C ALA A 155 -7.32 6.96 0.51
N ALA A 156 -7.46 6.86 -0.82
CA ALA A 156 -6.37 6.51 -1.73
C ALA A 156 -5.24 7.55 -1.69
N GLY A 157 -5.57 8.84 -1.73
CA GLY A 157 -4.60 9.93 -1.60
C GLY A 157 -3.88 9.91 -0.25
N PHE A 158 -4.63 9.73 0.84
CA PHE A 158 -4.06 9.59 2.18
C PHE A 158 -3.13 8.38 2.29
N ALA A 159 -3.57 7.22 1.82
CA ALA A 159 -2.78 5.99 1.84
C ALA A 159 -1.49 6.10 1.01
N HIS A 160 -1.56 6.78 -0.13
CA HIS A 160 -0.39 7.04 -0.97
C HIS A 160 0.60 7.99 -0.28
N ALA A 161 0.12 9.10 0.29
CA ALA A 161 0.96 10.01 1.06
C ALA A 161 1.62 9.30 2.25
N ALA A 162 0.87 8.49 3.00
CA ALA A 162 1.37 7.75 4.15
C ALA A 162 2.49 6.78 3.78
N ILE A 163 2.37 6.02 2.67
CA ILE A 163 3.40 5.06 2.26
C ILE A 163 4.64 5.76 1.69
N ILE A 164 4.49 6.87 0.99
CA ILE A 164 5.64 7.67 0.52
C ILE A 164 6.39 8.29 1.71
N THR A 165 5.67 8.74 2.72
CA THR A 165 6.27 9.25 3.97
C THR A 165 7.03 8.13 4.69
N PHE A 166 6.43 6.95 4.84
CA PHE A 166 7.08 5.76 5.39
C PHE A 166 8.37 5.41 4.63
N TYR A 167 8.30 5.36 3.31
CA TYR A 167 9.49 5.11 2.47
C TYR A 167 10.61 6.11 2.75
N ARG A 168 10.29 7.42 2.79
CA ARG A 168 11.29 8.48 2.98
C ARG A 168 11.91 8.47 4.37
N ILE A 169 11.14 8.14 5.40
CA ILE A 169 11.58 8.22 6.80
C ILE A 169 12.22 6.91 7.26
N VAL A 170 11.73 5.76 6.79
CA VAL A 170 12.14 4.44 7.31
C VAL A 170 13.00 3.68 6.31
N GLU A 171 12.50 3.45 5.09
CA GLU A 171 13.18 2.57 4.14
C GLU A 171 14.42 3.23 3.52
N LYS A 172 14.26 4.42 2.97
CA LYS A 172 15.33 5.09 2.24
C LYS A 172 16.60 5.27 3.09
N PRO A 173 16.55 5.79 4.33
CA PRO A 173 17.75 5.93 5.17
C PRO A 173 18.43 4.58 5.46
N HIS A 174 17.65 3.51 5.69
CA HIS A 174 18.20 2.19 5.94
C HIS A 174 18.97 1.66 4.72
N PHE A 175 18.40 1.76 3.53
CA PHE A 175 19.08 1.31 2.31
C PHE A 175 20.32 2.15 1.99
N GLU A 176 20.31 3.45 2.26
CA GLU A 176 21.50 4.31 2.10
C GLU A 176 22.64 3.93 3.06
N GLN A 177 22.33 3.45 4.27
CA GLN A 177 23.31 2.97 5.23
C GLN A 177 23.92 1.61 4.85
N LEU A 178 23.12 0.70 4.27
CA LEU A 178 23.60 -0.60 3.82
C LEU A 178 24.60 -0.53 2.64
N HIS A 179 24.65 0.61 1.95
CA HIS A 179 25.48 0.81 0.75
C HIS A 179 26.64 1.78 0.95
N ARG A 180 26.88 2.22 2.21
CA ARG A 180 28.09 2.93 2.63
C ARG A 180 29.14 1.98 3.16
#